data_9b5efcd13ef7ed61ebda62fc332cff26
#
_entry.id   9b5efcd13ef7ed61ebda62fc332cff26
#
_cell.length_a   1.000
_cell.length_b   1.000
_cell.length_c   1.000
_cell.angle_alpha   90.00
_cell.angle_beta   90.00
_cell.angle_gamma   90.00
#
_symmetry.space_group_name_H-M   'P 1'
#
loop_
_entity.id
_entity.type
_entity.pdbx_description
1 polymer ?
#
loop_
_entity_poly.entity_id
_entity_poly.type
_entity_poly.pdbx_seq_one_letter_code
_entity_poly.pdbx_strand_id
1 'polypeptide(L)'
;MSRTTARIATIALFAAPLLALGAPVRAQQPADPANAPASPRTPAGPEARAAYDRADALSRSVFWTEQAEINPMDPVAGVKAAQALRELGRYEQAADMAERVMLVQPGNVEAMLEVGRGHIARGHAFYGVGALERARDARPDDWRAWSLLGTAYEQVRRPQDAQAAWAQALVLSPDNPDVLANMAIAAMTRGDTASAEPLLRRAAAQPGASLKVRLNLAMALGLNGKMGEAEAMMRRDLPPDAADRNLEWLRARAGSAGADQARTWGSLQGG
;
A
#
# COMPACT_ATOMS: atom_id res chain seq x y z
N MET A 1 27.51 -63.75 -65.03
CA MET A 1 27.90 -63.32 -66.43
C MET A 1 28.11 -61.83 -66.30
N SER A 2 29.19 -61.50 -66.49
CA SER A 2 30.18 -61.01 -67.49
C SER A 2 30.64 -59.60 -67.12
N ARG A 3 31.86 -59.57 -66.78
CA ARG A 3 33.05 -58.94 -67.40
C ARG A 3 33.05 -57.40 -67.34
N THR A 4 33.99 -56.88 -66.57
CA THR A 4 35.34 -56.33 -66.95
C THR A 4 35.24 -55.10 -67.79
N THR A 5 35.85 -54.00 -67.39
CA THR A 5 37.22 -53.60 -67.78
C THR A 5 37.66 -52.33 -67.04
N ALA A 6 38.85 -52.37 -66.52
CA ALA A 6 39.68 -51.28 -66.05
C ALA A 6 40.19 -50.40 -67.21
N ARG A 7 40.29 -49.10 -67.01
CA ARG A 7 41.28 -48.28 -67.75
C ARG A 7 41.94 -47.27 -66.83
N ILE A 8 43.23 -47.44 -66.72
CA ILE A 8 44.24 -46.55 -66.15
C ILE A 8 44.49 -45.39 -67.14
N ALA A 9 44.59 -44.18 -66.70
CA ALA A 9 45.26 -43.07 -67.37
C ALA A 9 45.60 -41.97 -66.35
N THR A 10 46.77 -41.99 -65.86
CA THR A 10 47.91 -41.07 -66.17
C THR A 10 47.78 -39.68 -65.57
N ILE A 11 48.70 -39.45 -64.66
CA ILE A 11 49.08 -38.27 -63.86
C ILE A 11 49.41 -37.08 -64.78
N ALA A 12 48.92 -35.91 -64.41
CA ALA A 12 49.59 -34.65 -64.75
C ALA A 12 49.60 -33.74 -63.54
N LEU A 13 50.75 -33.60 -62.91
CA LEU A 13 51.05 -32.57 -61.92
C LEU A 13 51.06 -31.20 -62.60
N PHE A 14 50.10 -30.33 -62.15
CA PHE A 14 50.27 -28.89 -62.35
C PHE A 14 50.32 -28.23 -60.96
N ALA A 15 51.48 -27.73 -60.62
CA ALA A 15 51.73 -26.84 -59.53
C ALA A 15 51.10 -25.47 -59.84
N ALA A 16 50.09 -25.05 -59.11
CA ALA A 16 49.59 -23.69 -59.15
C ALA A 16 49.96 -22.95 -57.83
N PRO A 17 50.40 -21.70 -57.92
CA PRO A 17 50.89 -20.96 -56.76
C PRO A 17 49.71 -20.65 -55.77
N LEU A 18 49.94 -20.84 -54.46
CA LEU A 18 49.07 -20.39 -53.37
C LEU A 18 49.01 -18.85 -53.37
N LEU A 19 47.96 -18.28 -53.91
CA LEU A 19 47.57 -16.94 -53.61
C LEU A 19 46.89 -16.98 -52.25
N ALA A 20 47.59 -16.53 -51.21
CA ALA A 20 46.99 -16.26 -49.90
C ALA A 20 46.02 -15.09 -50.02
N LEU A 21 44.74 -15.41 -50.19
CA LEU A 21 43.66 -14.44 -50.02
C LEU A 21 43.58 -14.12 -48.52
N GLY A 22 44.18 -12.97 -48.14
CA GLY A 22 43.99 -12.40 -46.82
C GLY A 22 42.49 -12.20 -46.57
N ALA A 23 41.95 -12.88 -45.54
CA ALA A 23 40.62 -12.63 -45.07
C ALA A 23 40.50 -11.13 -44.66
N PRO A 24 39.46 -10.42 -45.05
CA PRO A 24 39.28 -9.04 -44.61
C PRO A 24 39.23 -9.04 -43.08
N VAL A 25 40.16 -8.34 -42.44
CA VAL A 25 40.10 -7.99 -41.03
C VAL A 25 38.84 -7.12 -40.89
N ARG A 26 37.77 -7.72 -40.39
CA ARG A 26 36.54 -7.01 -40.08
C ARG A 26 36.89 -6.08 -38.92
N ALA A 27 37.06 -4.79 -39.21
CA ALA A 27 37.24 -3.79 -38.21
C ALA A 27 36.05 -3.94 -37.25
N GLN A 28 36.31 -4.29 -35.97
CA GLN A 28 35.32 -4.26 -34.94
C GLN A 28 34.82 -2.82 -34.86
N GLN A 29 33.56 -2.59 -35.26
CA GLN A 29 32.90 -1.34 -35.00
C GLN A 29 33.00 -1.07 -33.49
N PRO A 30 33.41 0.13 -33.08
CA PRO A 30 33.36 0.49 -31.67
C PRO A 30 31.94 0.26 -31.17
N ALA A 31 31.80 -0.45 -30.06
CA ALA A 31 30.52 -0.73 -29.46
C ALA A 31 29.82 0.60 -29.23
N ASP A 32 28.59 0.72 -29.75
CA ASP A 32 27.75 1.89 -29.55
C ASP A 32 27.55 2.08 -28.02
N PRO A 33 27.98 3.21 -27.44
CA PRO A 33 27.86 3.44 -26.00
C PRO A 33 26.41 3.37 -25.51
N ALA A 34 25.41 3.54 -26.40
CA ALA A 34 24.00 3.34 -26.12
C ALA A 34 23.60 1.87 -25.92
N ASN A 35 24.43 0.93 -26.35
CA ASN A 35 24.20 -0.52 -26.30
C ASN A 35 25.18 -1.26 -25.37
N ALA A 36 25.94 -0.52 -24.55
CA ALA A 36 26.76 -1.12 -23.52
C ALA A 36 25.83 -1.78 -22.47
N PRO A 37 26.04 -3.05 -22.09
CA PRO A 37 25.26 -3.67 -21.03
C PRO A 37 25.42 -2.82 -19.78
N ALA A 38 24.28 -2.36 -19.22
CA ALA A 38 24.29 -1.60 -17.98
C ALA A 38 25.07 -2.40 -16.93
N SER A 39 26.00 -1.74 -16.24
CA SER A 39 26.75 -2.37 -15.15
C SER A 39 25.76 -2.99 -14.17
N PRO A 40 26.00 -4.21 -13.67
CA PRO A 40 25.11 -4.86 -12.73
C PRO A 40 24.91 -3.94 -11.51
N ARG A 41 23.67 -3.55 -11.27
CA ARG A 41 23.32 -2.73 -10.11
C ARG A 41 23.56 -3.57 -8.87
N THR A 42 24.30 -3.04 -7.91
CA THR A 42 24.54 -3.71 -6.61
C THR A 42 23.61 -3.14 -5.54
N PRO A 43 23.13 -3.98 -4.60
CA PRO A 43 22.34 -3.49 -3.48
C PRO A 43 23.10 -2.43 -2.67
N ALA A 44 22.38 -1.42 -2.22
CA ALA A 44 22.94 -0.35 -1.41
C ALA A 44 23.42 -0.88 -0.04
N GLY A 45 24.53 -0.32 0.45
CA GLY A 45 25.08 -0.64 1.76
C GLY A 45 24.22 -0.13 2.92
N PRO A 46 24.54 -0.59 4.17
CA PRO A 46 23.74 -0.27 5.36
C PRO A 46 23.61 1.23 5.63
N GLU A 47 24.66 2.00 5.40
CA GLU A 47 24.67 3.46 5.63
C GLU A 47 23.68 4.19 4.72
N ALA A 48 23.68 3.89 3.41
CA ALA A 48 22.72 4.45 2.47
C ALA A 48 21.29 4.05 2.82
N ARG A 49 21.06 2.78 3.17
CA ARG A 49 19.75 2.29 3.61
C ARG A 49 19.25 3.06 4.84
N ALA A 50 20.11 3.26 5.85
CA ALA A 50 19.75 4.01 7.05
C ALA A 50 19.49 5.51 6.77
N ALA A 51 20.15 6.09 5.78
CA ALA A 51 19.89 7.47 5.34
C ALA A 51 18.49 7.59 4.72
N TYR A 52 18.14 6.67 3.82
CA TYR A 52 16.81 6.68 3.18
C TYR A 52 15.67 6.32 4.13
N ASP A 53 15.90 5.58 5.20
CA ASP A 53 14.86 5.34 6.23
C ASP A 53 14.33 6.64 6.87
N ARG A 54 15.14 7.70 6.87
CA ARG A 54 14.80 9.02 7.41
C ARG A 54 14.34 10.04 6.37
N ALA A 55 14.36 9.65 5.10
CA ALA A 55 13.94 10.50 3.99
C ALA A 55 12.41 10.64 3.91
N ASP A 56 11.93 11.57 3.10
CA ASP A 56 10.51 11.71 2.79
C ASP A 56 9.95 10.48 2.06
N ALA A 57 8.62 10.36 2.04
CA ALA A 57 7.95 9.17 1.49
C ALA A 57 8.25 8.96 -0.01
N LEU A 58 8.42 10.04 -0.79
CA LEU A 58 8.74 9.92 -2.21
C LEU A 58 10.15 9.38 -2.42
N SER A 59 11.13 9.96 -1.76
CA SER A 59 12.54 9.51 -1.80
C SER A 59 12.66 8.05 -1.33
N ARG A 60 11.97 7.68 -0.23
CA ARG A 60 11.92 6.29 0.25
C ARG A 60 11.29 5.35 -0.77
N SER A 61 10.19 5.76 -1.42
CA SER A 61 9.52 4.90 -2.40
C SER A 61 10.41 4.58 -3.60
N VAL A 62 11.11 5.59 -4.12
CA VAL A 62 12.03 5.40 -5.25
C VAL A 62 13.19 4.49 -4.85
N PHE A 63 13.88 4.81 -3.76
CA PHE A 63 15.04 4.06 -3.30
C PHE A 63 14.68 2.60 -2.99
N TRP A 64 13.66 2.35 -2.15
CA TRP A 64 13.36 0.99 -1.72
C TRP A 64 12.75 0.13 -2.83
N THR A 65 12.00 0.73 -3.77
CA THR A 65 11.55 0.01 -4.97
C THR A 65 12.74 -0.42 -5.83
N GLU A 66 13.71 0.47 -6.05
CA GLU A 66 14.93 0.11 -6.77
C GLU A 66 15.71 -1.00 -6.06
N GLN A 67 15.86 -0.94 -4.72
CA GLN A 67 16.53 -2.00 -3.96
C GLN A 67 15.81 -3.35 -4.07
N ALA A 68 14.47 -3.35 -4.06
CA ALA A 68 13.67 -4.56 -4.25
C ALA A 68 13.77 -5.11 -5.70
N GLU A 69 13.97 -4.25 -6.70
CA GLU A 69 14.25 -4.67 -8.09
C GLU A 69 15.64 -5.25 -8.27
N ILE A 70 16.67 -4.65 -7.63
CA ILE A 70 18.05 -5.14 -7.66
C ILE A 70 18.15 -6.52 -6.97
N ASN A 71 17.50 -6.68 -5.84
CA ASN A 71 17.45 -7.93 -5.11
C ASN A 71 16.00 -8.30 -4.71
N PRO A 72 15.27 -9.01 -5.57
CA PRO A 72 13.89 -9.45 -5.28
C PRO A 72 13.76 -10.39 -4.08
N MET A 73 14.87 -10.97 -3.61
CA MET A 73 14.92 -11.85 -2.43
C MET A 73 15.14 -11.07 -1.12
N ASP A 74 15.23 -9.73 -1.18
CA ASP A 74 15.37 -8.88 0.01
C ASP A 74 13.98 -8.46 0.56
N PRO A 75 13.47 -9.14 1.60
CA PRO A 75 12.15 -8.83 2.13
C PRO A 75 12.10 -7.45 2.79
N VAL A 76 13.22 -6.95 3.29
CA VAL A 76 13.30 -5.62 3.92
C VAL A 76 13.07 -4.52 2.90
N ALA A 77 13.73 -4.62 1.73
CA ALA A 77 13.54 -3.65 0.66
C ALA A 77 12.10 -3.63 0.18
N GLY A 78 11.50 -4.81 -0.06
CA GLY A 78 10.11 -4.92 -0.50
C GLY A 78 9.10 -4.37 0.51
N VAL A 79 9.25 -4.69 1.80
CA VAL A 79 8.37 -4.15 2.85
C VAL A 79 8.48 -2.63 2.95
N LYS A 80 9.69 -2.07 2.95
CA LYS A 80 9.90 -0.62 3.03
C LYS A 80 9.39 0.12 1.79
N ALA A 81 9.53 -0.48 0.60
CA ALA A 81 8.92 0.04 -0.61
C ALA A 81 7.39 0.09 -0.49
N ALA A 82 6.76 -1.00 -0.03
CA ALA A 82 5.31 -1.07 0.17
C ALA A 82 4.83 0.00 1.17
N GLN A 83 5.52 0.18 2.29
CA GLN A 83 5.21 1.21 3.28
C GLN A 83 5.27 2.62 2.69
N ALA A 84 6.34 2.95 1.96
CA ALA A 84 6.51 4.26 1.34
C ALA A 84 5.46 4.52 0.23
N LEU A 85 5.16 3.52 -0.58
CA LEU A 85 4.11 3.59 -1.60
C LEU A 85 2.73 3.84 -0.97
N ARG A 86 2.42 3.15 0.13
CA ARG A 86 1.18 3.36 0.87
C ARG A 86 1.07 4.78 1.43
N GLU A 87 2.15 5.34 1.97
CA GLU A 87 2.17 6.73 2.46
C GLU A 87 1.90 7.75 1.35
N LEU A 88 2.28 7.43 0.11
CA LEU A 88 1.98 8.24 -1.09
C LEU A 88 0.57 8.00 -1.65
N GLY A 89 -0.26 7.15 -1.01
CA GLY A 89 -1.57 6.77 -1.51
C GLY A 89 -1.55 5.79 -2.68
N ARG A 90 -0.39 5.23 -3.04
CA ARG A 90 -0.21 4.25 -4.12
C ARG A 90 -0.55 2.84 -3.63
N TYR A 91 -1.78 2.66 -3.17
CA TYR A 91 -2.21 1.46 -2.43
C TYR A 91 -2.11 0.16 -3.23
N GLU A 92 -2.37 0.21 -4.55
CA GLU A 92 -2.22 -0.94 -5.43
C GLU A 92 -0.77 -1.41 -5.49
N GLN A 93 0.13 -0.49 -5.84
CA GLN A 93 1.55 -0.78 -5.93
C GLN A 93 2.12 -1.24 -4.57
N ALA A 94 1.61 -0.68 -3.47
CA ALA A 94 2.00 -1.11 -2.12
C ALA A 94 1.58 -2.56 -1.84
N ALA A 95 0.35 -2.94 -2.18
CA ALA A 95 -0.13 -4.31 -2.02
C ALA A 95 0.67 -5.28 -2.88
N ASP A 96 0.86 -4.99 -4.17
CA ASP A 96 1.63 -5.82 -5.11
C ASP A 96 3.08 -6.04 -4.63
N MET A 97 3.72 -4.98 -4.12
CA MET A 97 5.07 -5.08 -3.58
C MET A 97 5.12 -5.98 -2.34
N ALA A 98 4.16 -5.84 -1.44
CA ALA A 98 4.06 -6.67 -0.24
C ALA A 98 3.73 -8.14 -0.59
N GLU A 99 2.89 -8.40 -1.59
CA GLU A 99 2.60 -9.74 -2.08
C GLU A 99 3.85 -10.42 -2.65
N ARG A 100 4.70 -9.70 -3.40
CA ARG A 100 5.99 -10.22 -3.86
C ARG A 100 6.88 -10.63 -2.69
N VAL A 101 6.91 -9.86 -1.60
CA VAL A 101 7.64 -10.25 -0.38
C VAL A 101 7.08 -11.55 0.20
N MET A 102 5.76 -11.74 0.19
CA MET A 102 5.14 -12.97 0.70
C MET A 102 5.44 -14.19 -0.18
N LEU A 103 5.82 -14.03 -1.46
CA LEU A 103 6.28 -15.13 -2.30
C LEU A 103 7.65 -15.66 -1.86
N VAL A 104 8.55 -14.79 -1.42
CA VAL A 104 9.91 -15.16 -1.00
C VAL A 104 10.01 -15.45 0.50
N GLN A 105 9.16 -14.80 1.29
CA GLN A 105 9.07 -14.98 2.73
C GLN A 105 7.60 -15.08 3.19
N PRO A 106 6.95 -16.25 3.03
CA PRO A 106 5.52 -16.43 3.33
C PRO A 106 5.11 -16.11 4.77
N GLY A 107 6.04 -16.12 5.71
CA GLY A 107 5.82 -15.79 7.13
C GLY A 107 6.11 -14.32 7.49
N ASN A 108 6.36 -13.44 6.51
CA ASN A 108 6.66 -12.03 6.78
C ASN A 108 5.41 -11.26 7.23
N VAL A 109 5.30 -11.03 8.54
CA VAL A 109 4.12 -10.37 9.13
C VAL A 109 3.97 -8.93 8.64
N GLU A 110 5.07 -8.18 8.49
CA GLU A 110 4.98 -6.81 8.01
C GLU A 110 4.43 -6.74 6.56
N ALA A 111 4.86 -7.68 5.69
CA ALA A 111 4.29 -7.80 4.35
C ALA A 111 2.79 -8.15 4.39
N MET A 112 2.38 -9.10 5.23
CA MET A 112 0.97 -9.44 5.40
C MET A 112 0.13 -8.23 5.84
N LEU A 113 0.65 -7.41 6.77
CA LEU A 113 -0.01 -6.18 7.21
C LEU A 113 -0.11 -5.15 6.08
N GLU A 114 0.92 -4.99 5.25
CA GLU A 114 0.88 -4.05 4.12
C GLU A 114 -0.08 -4.52 3.01
N VAL A 115 -0.17 -5.83 2.73
CA VAL A 115 -1.21 -6.40 1.83
C VAL A 115 -2.60 -6.04 2.35
N GLY A 116 -2.85 -6.28 3.64
CA GLY A 116 -4.13 -5.92 4.27
C GLY A 116 -4.45 -4.43 4.16
N ARG A 117 -3.49 -3.57 4.47
CA ARG A 117 -3.65 -2.10 4.38
C ARG A 117 -3.96 -1.63 2.96
N GLY A 118 -3.23 -2.16 1.98
CA GLY A 118 -3.43 -1.81 0.57
C GLY A 118 -4.82 -2.18 0.08
N HIS A 119 -5.28 -3.39 0.36
CA HIS A 119 -6.62 -3.84 -0.04
C HIS A 119 -7.74 -3.10 0.71
N ILE A 120 -7.60 -2.85 2.02
CA ILE A 120 -8.56 -2.05 2.80
C ILE A 120 -8.68 -0.63 2.21
N ALA A 121 -7.56 0.01 1.92
CA ALA A 121 -7.55 1.39 1.41
C ALA A 121 -8.21 1.53 0.04
N ARG A 122 -8.20 0.47 -0.77
CA ARG A 122 -8.86 0.40 -2.09
C ARG A 122 -10.34 -0.02 -2.01
N GLY A 123 -10.86 -0.33 -0.82
CA GLY A 123 -12.21 -0.89 -0.66
C GLY A 123 -12.32 -2.37 -1.06
N HIS A 124 -11.22 -3.05 -1.25
CA HIS A 124 -11.13 -4.46 -1.67
C HIS A 124 -10.72 -5.39 -0.51
N ALA A 125 -11.18 -5.10 0.70
CA ALA A 125 -10.75 -5.78 1.92
C ALA A 125 -10.85 -7.31 1.88
N PHE A 126 -11.78 -7.86 1.09
CA PHE A 126 -11.93 -9.30 0.91
C PHE A 126 -10.60 -9.99 0.58
N TYR A 127 -9.80 -9.41 -0.31
CA TYR A 127 -8.50 -9.97 -0.71
C TYR A 127 -7.43 -9.84 0.36
N GLY A 128 -7.59 -8.90 1.30
CA GLY A 128 -6.66 -8.67 2.40
C GLY A 128 -6.91 -9.54 3.64
N VAL A 129 -8.15 -10.07 3.83
CA VAL A 129 -8.53 -10.79 5.05
C VAL A 129 -7.60 -11.96 5.33
N GLY A 130 -7.35 -12.83 4.34
CA GLY A 130 -6.51 -14.02 4.54
C GLY A 130 -5.07 -13.69 4.93
N ALA A 131 -4.48 -12.62 4.40
CA ALA A 131 -3.15 -12.17 4.80
C ALA A 131 -3.16 -11.65 6.25
N LEU A 132 -4.19 -10.88 6.64
CA LEU A 132 -4.34 -10.36 7.99
C LEU A 132 -4.60 -11.45 9.03
N GLU A 133 -5.38 -12.48 8.69
CA GLU A 133 -5.59 -13.65 9.56
C GLU A 133 -4.28 -14.39 9.80
N ARG A 134 -3.47 -14.60 8.76
CA ARG A 134 -2.12 -15.18 8.90
C ARG A 134 -1.20 -14.29 9.73
N ALA A 135 -1.26 -12.96 9.58
CA ALA A 135 -0.49 -12.03 10.40
C ALA A 135 -0.85 -12.14 11.88
N ARG A 136 -2.16 -12.19 12.19
CA ARG A 136 -2.68 -12.41 13.53
C ARG A 136 -2.19 -13.75 14.12
N ASP A 137 -2.28 -14.83 13.35
CA ASP A 137 -1.90 -16.16 13.82
C ASP A 137 -0.39 -16.29 14.05
N ALA A 138 0.42 -15.58 13.24
CA ALA A 138 1.88 -15.52 13.38
C ALA A 138 2.33 -14.64 14.56
N ARG A 139 1.58 -13.56 14.87
CA ARG A 139 1.83 -12.65 16.01
C ARG A 139 0.51 -12.28 16.68
N PRO A 140 -0.03 -13.14 17.55
CA PRO A 140 -1.34 -12.91 18.19
C PRO A 140 -1.35 -11.73 19.19
N ASP A 141 -0.18 -11.29 19.63
CA ASP A 141 0.08 -10.14 20.49
C ASP A 141 0.27 -8.80 19.72
N ASP A 142 0.28 -8.83 18.40
CA ASP A 142 0.36 -7.61 17.58
C ASP A 142 -1.03 -7.00 17.36
N TRP A 143 -1.34 -5.93 18.10
CA TRP A 143 -2.61 -5.22 18.00
C TRP A 143 -2.92 -4.74 16.57
N ARG A 144 -1.91 -4.51 15.72
CA ARG A 144 -2.07 -4.00 14.36
C ARG A 144 -2.84 -4.98 13.47
N ALA A 145 -2.54 -6.28 13.59
CA ALA A 145 -3.24 -7.33 12.84
C ALA A 145 -4.72 -7.36 13.22
N TRP A 146 -5.03 -7.33 14.52
CA TRP A 146 -6.39 -7.29 15.03
C TRP A 146 -7.15 -6.03 14.61
N SER A 147 -6.51 -4.86 14.67
CA SER A 147 -7.13 -3.60 14.23
C SER A 147 -7.46 -3.58 12.74
N LEU A 148 -6.55 -4.07 11.91
CA LEU A 148 -6.77 -4.17 10.46
C LEU A 148 -7.83 -5.21 10.10
N LEU A 149 -7.85 -6.35 10.81
CA LEU A 149 -8.93 -7.35 10.65
C LEU A 149 -10.29 -6.74 10.98
N GLY A 150 -10.40 -5.97 12.06
CA GLY A 150 -11.64 -5.28 12.38
C GLY A 150 -12.12 -4.40 11.23
N THR A 151 -11.22 -3.61 10.62
CA THR A 151 -11.55 -2.77 9.48
C THR A 151 -11.90 -3.59 8.23
N ALA A 152 -11.17 -4.67 7.97
CA ALA A 152 -11.44 -5.55 6.84
C ALA A 152 -12.79 -6.25 6.99
N TYR A 153 -13.09 -6.81 8.16
CA TYR A 153 -14.38 -7.47 8.44
C TYR A 153 -15.56 -6.50 8.32
N GLU A 154 -15.43 -5.26 8.77
CA GLU A 154 -16.47 -4.24 8.58
C GLU A 154 -16.75 -4.00 7.09
N GLN A 155 -15.71 -3.85 6.26
CA GLN A 155 -15.86 -3.65 4.82
C GLN A 155 -16.51 -4.86 4.11
N VAL A 156 -16.24 -6.08 4.58
CA VAL A 156 -16.84 -7.30 4.00
C VAL A 156 -18.15 -7.69 4.68
N ARG A 157 -18.78 -6.77 5.42
CA ARG A 157 -20.10 -6.95 6.05
C ARG A 157 -20.14 -8.06 7.12
N ARG A 158 -19.07 -8.19 7.90
CA ARG A 158 -18.93 -9.07 9.06
C ARG A 158 -18.80 -8.23 10.36
N PRO A 159 -19.81 -7.48 10.76
CA PRO A 159 -19.66 -6.48 11.84
C PRO A 159 -19.40 -7.10 13.23
N GLN A 160 -19.88 -8.31 13.49
CA GLN A 160 -19.61 -9.00 14.76
C GLN A 160 -18.13 -9.37 14.87
N ASP A 161 -17.56 -9.92 13.80
CA ASP A 161 -16.12 -10.23 13.74
C ASP A 161 -15.27 -8.98 13.82
N ALA A 162 -15.72 -7.88 13.20
CA ALA A 162 -15.04 -6.59 13.27
C ALA A 162 -14.97 -6.08 14.73
N GLN A 163 -16.09 -6.12 15.45
CA GLN A 163 -16.15 -5.69 16.85
C GLN A 163 -15.25 -6.57 17.74
N ALA A 164 -15.28 -7.89 17.55
CA ALA A 164 -14.43 -8.81 18.30
C ALA A 164 -12.93 -8.55 18.04
N ALA A 165 -12.55 -8.31 16.78
CA ALA A 165 -11.18 -8.01 16.41
C ALA A 165 -10.70 -6.67 17.02
N TRP A 166 -11.49 -5.60 16.95
CA TRP A 166 -11.14 -4.33 17.57
C TRP A 166 -11.10 -4.41 19.11
N ALA A 167 -12.02 -5.17 19.74
CA ALA A 167 -11.97 -5.40 21.17
C ALA A 167 -10.65 -6.06 21.58
N GLN A 168 -10.20 -7.07 20.84
CA GLN A 168 -8.91 -7.71 21.09
C GLN A 168 -7.74 -6.75 20.85
N ALA A 169 -7.80 -5.91 19.81
CA ALA A 169 -6.79 -4.88 19.58
C ALA A 169 -6.67 -3.91 20.77
N LEU A 170 -7.80 -3.52 21.39
CA LEU A 170 -7.81 -2.65 22.57
C LEU A 170 -7.38 -3.36 23.86
N VAL A 171 -7.53 -4.68 23.96
CA VAL A 171 -6.92 -5.46 25.05
C VAL A 171 -5.39 -5.42 24.97
N LEU A 172 -4.84 -5.53 23.75
CA LEU A 172 -3.40 -5.53 23.51
C LEU A 172 -2.79 -4.11 23.54
N SER A 173 -3.56 -3.10 23.16
CA SER A 173 -3.15 -1.69 23.17
C SER A 173 -4.32 -0.81 23.66
N PRO A 174 -4.46 -0.66 24.98
CA PRO A 174 -5.56 0.11 25.58
C PRO A 174 -5.55 1.57 25.09
N ASP A 175 -6.74 2.10 24.80
CA ASP A 175 -6.92 3.45 24.29
C ASP A 175 -6.11 3.83 23.06
N ASN A 176 -5.70 2.84 22.27
CA ASN A 176 -4.95 3.07 21.03
C ASN A 176 -5.76 3.99 20.09
N PRO A 177 -5.21 5.18 19.73
CA PRO A 177 -5.97 6.17 18.97
C PRO A 177 -6.35 5.71 17.56
N ASP A 178 -5.53 4.85 16.93
CA ASP A 178 -5.82 4.33 15.59
C ASP A 178 -6.96 3.30 15.64
N VAL A 179 -6.98 2.42 16.66
CA VAL A 179 -8.06 1.45 16.83
C VAL A 179 -9.38 2.15 17.12
N LEU A 180 -9.39 3.10 18.06
CA LEU A 180 -10.58 3.89 18.40
C LEU A 180 -11.09 4.69 17.19
N ALA A 181 -10.19 5.27 16.40
CA ALA A 181 -10.55 6.00 15.20
C ALA A 181 -11.14 5.07 14.12
N ASN A 182 -10.61 3.87 13.93
CA ASN A 182 -11.13 2.89 12.96
C ASN A 182 -12.56 2.47 13.35
N MET A 183 -12.81 2.18 14.64
CA MET A 183 -14.15 1.88 15.17
C MET A 183 -15.12 3.04 14.93
N ALA A 184 -14.68 4.26 15.20
CA ALA A 184 -15.49 5.46 15.00
C ALA A 184 -15.81 5.72 13.53
N ILE A 185 -14.83 5.56 12.63
CA ILE A 185 -15.04 5.69 11.18
C ILE A 185 -16.06 4.66 10.71
N ALA A 186 -15.97 3.40 11.18
CA ALA A 186 -16.95 2.38 10.86
C ALA A 186 -18.37 2.76 11.35
N ALA A 187 -18.51 3.30 12.57
CA ALA A 187 -19.77 3.82 13.07
C ALA A 187 -20.29 4.97 12.21
N MET A 188 -19.46 5.94 11.86
CA MET A 188 -19.83 7.06 10.98
C MET A 188 -20.28 6.59 9.59
N THR A 189 -19.63 5.57 9.03
CA THR A 189 -19.99 4.99 7.72
C THR A 189 -21.37 4.36 7.74
N ARG A 190 -21.79 3.80 8.88
CA ARG A 190 -23.15 3.29 9.10
C ARG A 190 -24.18 4.39 9.45
N GLY A 191 -23.75 5.65 9.55
CA GLY A 191 -24.59 6.77 9.95
C GLY A 191 -24.71 6.95 11.47
N ASP A 192 -24.05 6.13 12.27
CA ASP A 192 -24.05 6.23 13.74
C ASP A 192 -22.95 7.18 14.23
N THR A 193 -23.17 8.46 13.97
CA THR A 193 -22.22 9.51 14.39
C THR A 193 -22.24 9.74 15.90
N ALA A 194 -23.33 9.39 16.57
CA ALA A 194 -23.46 9.50 18.02
C ALA A 194 -22.49 8.56 18.75
N SER A 195 -22.38 7.31 18.30
CA SER A 195 -21.42 6.35 18.86
C SER A 195 -19.97 6.66 18.46
N ALA A 196 -19.75 7.34 17.33
CA ALA A 196 -18.41 7.70 16.88
C ALA A 196 -17.74 8.79 17.73
N GLU A 197 -18.51 9.77 18.20
CA GLU A 197 -17.99 10.91 18.96
C GLU A 197 -17.21 10.51 20.23
N PRO A 198 -17.74 9.70 21.16
CA PRO A 198 -17.01 9.33 22.37
C PRO A 198 -15.72 8.56 22.07
N LEU A 199 -15.70 7.71 21.02
CA LEU A 199 -14.50 7.00 20.58
C LEU A 199 -13.42 7.98 20.09
N LEU A 200 -13.82 8.95 19.27
CA LEU A 200 -12.89 9.96 18.74
C LEU A 200 -12.42 10.94 19.81
N ARG A 201 -13.25 11.29 20.79
CA ARG A 201 -12.80 12.08 21.95
C ARG A 201 -11.74 11.34 22.75
N ARG A 202 -11.92 10.04 23.01
CA ARG A 202 -10.91 9.20 23.67
C ARG A 202 -9.63 9.12 22.83
N ALA A 203 -9.75 8.89 21.52
CA ALA A 203 -8.62 8.85 20.60
C ALA A 203 -7.85 10.17 20.55
N ALA A 204 -8.57 11.30 20.47
CA ALA A 204 -7.97 12.64 20.40
C ALA A 204 -7.31 13.10 21.70
N ALA A 205 -7.72 12.51 22.84
CA ALA A 205 -7.13 12.79 24.15
C ALA A 205 -5.77 12.08 24.37
N GLN A 206 -5.41 11.11 23.51
CA GLN A 206 -4.15 10.38 23.65
C GLN A 206 -2.96 11.24 23.24
N PRO A 207 -1.82 11.14 23.95
CA PRO A 207 -0.57 11.76 23.52
C PRO A 207 -0.19 11.27 22.12
N GLY A 208 0.08 12.20 21.20
CA GLY A 208 0.45 11.86 19.82
C GLY A 208 -0.73 11.53 18.90
N ALA A 209 -1.98 11.81 19.30
CA ALA A 209 -3.14 11.70 18.43
C ALA A 209 -2.88 12.45 17.10
N SER A 210 -3.02 11.75 15.98
CA SER A 210 -2.70 12.29 14.67
C SER A 210 -3.67 13.41 14.26
N LEU A 211 -3.27 14.26 13.32
CA LEU A 211 -4.16 15.25 12.71
C LEU A 211 -5.44 14.58 12.17
N LYS A 212 -5.30 13.39 11.56
CA LYS A 212 -6.43 12.62 11.03
C LYS A 212 -7.46 12.29 12.13
N VAL A 213 -7.02 11.86 13.31
CA VAL A 213 -7.93 11.58 14.45
C VAL A 213 -8.69 12.83 14.87
N ARG A 214 -7.99 13.97 14.99
CA ARG A 214 -8.63 15.24 15.36
C ARG A 214 -9.62 15.76 14.31
N LEU A 215 -9.30 15.59 13.03
CA LEU A 215 -10.23 15.96 11.95
C LEU A 215 -11.44 15.04 11.88
N ASN A 216 -11.27 13.75 12.14
CA ASN A 216 -12.40 12.82 12.25
C ASN A 216 -13.31 13.19 13.44
N LEU A 217 -12.73 13.63 14.57
CA LEU A 217 -13.51 14.14 15.69
C LEU A 217 -14.29 15.41 15.30
N ALA A 218 -13.62 16.36 14.65
CA ALA A 218 -14.31 17.58 14.20
C ALA A 218 -15.45 17.25 13.23
N MET A 219 -15.27 16.27 12.34
CA MET A 219 -16.32 15.79 11.45
C MET A 219 -17.47 15.17 12.21
N ALA A 220 -17.21 14.26 13.16
CA ALA A 220 -18.27 13.65 14.00
C ALA A 220 -19.04 14.70 14.79
N LEU A 221 -18.36 15.69 15.37
CA LEU A 221 -18.97 16.80 16.08
C LEU A 221 -19.92 17.61 15.20
N GLY A 222 -19.47 17.98 13.99
CA GLY A 222 -20.29 18.73 13.05
C GLY A 222 -21.53 17.95 12.61
N LEU A 223 -21.38 16.65 12.32
CA LEU A 223 -22.50 15.76 11.97
C LEU A 223 -23.48 15.54 13.14
N ASN A 224 -23.01 15.64 14.39
CA ASN A 224 -23.85 15.60 15.60
C ASN A 224 -24.45 16.97 15.98
N GLY A 225 -24.34 17.99 15.10
CA GLY A 225 -24.87 19.33 15.33
C GLY A 225 -24.00 20.24 16.21
N LYS A 226 -22.83 19.78 16.67
CA LYS A 226 -21.89 20.54 17.49
C LYS A 226 -20.95 21.38 16.61
N MET A 227 -21.52 22.18 15.71
CA MET A 227 -20.79 22.91 14.67
C MET A 227 -19.75 23.87 15.23
N GLY A 228 -20.01 24.54 16.37
CA GLY A 228 -19.04 25.45 17.00
C GLY A 228 -17.77 24.74 17.47
N GLU A 229 -17.88 23.53 18.05
CA GLU A 229 -16.72 22.73 18.45
C GLU A 229 -15.95 22.25 17.21
N ALA A 230 -16.66 21.80 16.17
CA ALA A 230 -16.07 21.36 14.91
C ALA A 230 -15.27 22.50 14.25
N GLU A 231 -15.85 23.70 14.17
CA GLU A 231 -15.20 24.89 13.60
C GLU A 231 -13.94 25.27 14.38
N ALA A 232 -14.02 25.32 15.70
CA ALA A 232 -12.86 25.65 16.54
C ALA A 232 -11.69 24.67 16.33
N MET A 233 -11.98 23.35 16.19
CA MET A 233 -10.96 22.35 15.92
C MET A 233 -10.38 22.49 14.52
N MET A 234 -11.22 22.64 13.50
CA MET A 234 -10.75 22.74 12.11
C MET A 234 -9.90 23.98 11.87
N ARG A 235 -10.31 25.13 12.43
CA ARG A 235 -9.54 26.39 12.31
C ARG A 235 -8.20 26.34 13.05
N ARG A 236 -8.11 25.59 14.14
CA ARG A 236 -6.86 25.36 14.87
C ARG A 236 -5.89 24.48 14.08
N ASP A 237 -6.40 23.43 13.42
CA ASP A 237 -5.60 22.31 12.91
C ASP A 237 -5.36 22.39 11.39
N LEU A 238 -6.08 23.24 10.66
CA LEU A 238 -6.01 23.38 9.20
C LEU A 238 -5.70 24.83 8.76
N PRO A 239 -5.06 25.00 7.58
CA PRO A 239 -5.03 26.28 6.90
C PRO A 239 -6.45 26.83 6.66
N PRO A 240 -6.65 28.18 6.67
CA PRO A 240 -7.98 28.80 6.58
C PRO A 240 -8.85 28.27 5.44
N ASP A 241 -8.32 28.23 4.21
CA ASP A 241 -9.07 27.75 3.03
C ASP A 241 -9.50 26.29 3.14
N ALA A 242 -8.68 25.43 3.78
CA ALA A 242 -9.01 24.04 3.99
C ALA A 242 -10.08 23.88 5.10
N ALA A 243 -9.97 24.68 6.17
CA ALA A 243 -10.98 24.70 7.21
C ALA A 243 -12.35 25.15 6.66
N ASP A 244 -12.37 26.22 5.86
CA ASP A 244 -13.61 26.76 5.28
C ASP A 244 -14.27 25.74 4.35
N ARG A 245 -13.55 25.08 3.44
CA ARG A 245 -14.12 24.03 2.58
C ARG A 245 -14.72 22.87 3.39
N ASN A 246 -14.04 22.43 4.44
CA ASN A 246 -14.56 21.33 5.28
C ASN A 246 -15.81 21.75 6.06
N LEU A 247 -15.84 22.98 6.57
CA LEU A 247 -17.00 23.53 7.27
C LEU A 247 -18.22 23.75 6.36
N GLU A 248 -18.01 24.22 5.14
CA GLU A 248 -19.07 24.32 4.13
C GLU A 248 -19.68 22.96 3.83
N TRP A 249 -18.84 21.94 3.62
CA TRP A 249 -19.30 20.57 3.42
C TRP A 249 -20.12 20.05 4.60
N LEU A 250 -19.65 20.27 5.85
CA LEU A 250 -20.38 19.86 7.05
C LEU A 250 -21.72 20.56 7.18
N ARG A 251 -21.79 21.88 6.94
CA ARG A 251 -23.04 22.64 7.00
C ARG A 251 -24.05 22.14 5.99
N ALA A 252 -23.62 21.87 4.76
CA ALA A 252 -24.47 21.30 3.72
C ALA A 252 -25.02 19.91 4.13
N ARG A 253 -24.19 19.07 4.72
CA ARG A 253 -24.57 17.71 5.13
C ARG A 253 -25.48 17.70 6.36
N ALA A 254 -25.17 18.51 7.38
CA ALA A 254 -26.02 18.65 8.57
C ALA A 254 -27.39 19.23 8.20
N GLY A 255 -27.46 20.17 7.27
CA GLY A 255 -28.71 20.73 6.75
C GLY A 255 -29.58 19.71 6.02
N SER A 256 -28.97 18.82 5.22
CA SER A 256 -29.69 17.76 4.51
C SER A 256 -30.25 16.68 5.46
N ALA A 257 -29.46 16.27 6.46
CA ALA A 257 -29.89 15.30 7.46
C ALA A 257 -31.07 15.82 8.29
N GLY A 258 -31.07 17.11 8.67
CA GLY A 258 -32.21 17.76 9.34
C GLY A 258 -33.45 17.84 8.46
N ALA A 259 -33.30 18.11 7.15
CA ALA A 259 -34.41 18.16 6.21
C ALA A 259 -35.02 16.77 5.95
N ASP A 260 -34.21 15.71 5.91
CA ASP A 260 -34.70 14.34 5.74
C ASP A 260 -35.40 13.82 7.00
N GLN A 261 -34.92 14.15 8.21
CA GLN A 261 -35.62 13.88 9.46
C GLN A 261 -36.92 14.64 9.56
N ALA A 262 -36.96 15.92 9.19
CA ALA A 262 -38.18 16.73 9.20
C ALA A 262 -39.21 16.20 8.20
N ARG A 263 -38.82 15.71 7.03
CA ARG A 263 -39.70 15.05 6.06
C ARG A 263 -40.29 13.75 6.61
N THR A 264 -39.44 12.94 7.28
CA THR A 264 -39.89 11.67 7.88
C THR A 264 -40.91 11.91 9.00
N TRP A 265 -40.73 12.93 9.86
CA TRP A 265 -41.70 13.33 10.89
C TRP A 265 -42.98 13.92 10.29
N GLY A 266 -42.84 14.76 9.26
CA GLY A 266 -44.01 15.35 8.57
C GLY A 266 -44.87 14.30 7.84
N SER A 267 -44.26 13.25 7.30
CA SER A 267 -44.99 12.14 6.65
C SER A 267 -45.70 11.21 7.64
N LEU A 268 -45.28 11.17 8.91
CA LEU A 268 -45.92 10.38 9.96
C LEU A 268 -47.06 11.13 10.67
N GLN A 269 -47.14 12.46 10.54
CA GLN A 269 -48.21 13.29 11.14
C GLN A 269 -49.33 13.65 10.18
N GLY A 270 -49.21 13.31 8.89
CA GLY A 270 -50.15 13.64 7.83
C GLY A 270 -50.95 12.45 7.29
N GLY A 271 -51.10 11.36 8.06
CA GLY A 271 -51.90 10.18 7.74
C GLY A 271 -53.14 10.07 8.66
#